data_4d11218e4cb120048a7f62ead6f62e69
#
_entry.id   4d11218e4cb120048a7f62ead6f62e69
#
_cell.length_a   1.000
_cell.length_b   1.000
_cell.length_c   1.000
_cell.angle_alpha   90.00
_cell.angle_beta   90.00
_cell.angle_gamma   90.00
#
_symmetry.space_group_name_H-M   'P 1'
#
loop_
_entity.id
_entity.type
_entity.pdbx_description
1 polymer ?
#
loop_
_entity_poly.entity_id
_entity_poly.type
_entity_poly.pdbx_seq_one_letter_code
_entity_poly.pdbx_strand_id
1 'polypeptide(L)'
;MTSQPREFTPRAPIALITCEAGRSFAQRVADSMNVPLAPSVESWFACGEGKMEILANVRGHDVYIFQSTVGNQDERSVYDRFVMLLHAVEAAALSDAQYITV
;
A
#
# COMPACT_ATOMS: atom_id res chain seq x y z
N MET A 1 -20.31 29.69 15.62
CA MET A 1 -19.19 29.74 14.67
C MET A 1 -19.08 28.44 13.92
N THR A 2 -19.11 28.57 12.66
CA THR A 2 -18.87 27.40 11.83
C THR A 2 -17.37 27.14 11.81
N SER A 3 -16.93 26.02 12.34
CA SER A 3 -15.53 25.68 12.22
C SER A 3 -15.24 25.44 10.76
N GLN A 4 -14.24 26.08 10.24
CA GLN A 4 -13.73 25.77 8.94
C GLN A 4 -13.22 24.34 8.96
N PRO A 5 -13.53 23.53 7.95
CA PRO A 5 -12.87 22.25 7.87
C PRO A 5 -11.38 22.50 7.86
N ARG A 6 -10.68 21.77 8.69
CA ARG A 6 -9.23 21.89 8.73
C ARG A 6 -8.69 21.51 7.36
N GLU A 7 -7.98 22.40 6.72
CA GLU A 7 -7.36 22.09 5.47
C GLU A 7 -6.32 20.99 5.68
N PHE A 8 -6.42 19.96 4.89
CA PHE A 8 -5.42 18.90 4.88
C PHE A 8 -4.28 19.34 3.98
N THR A 9 -3.14 19.65 4.58
CA THR A 9 -1.94 19.96 3.83
C THR A 9 -1.00 18.77 3.94
N PRO A 10 -0.88 17.96 2.91
CA PRO A 10 0.01 16.82 2.98
C PRO A 10 1.47 17.28 3.07
N ARG A 11 2.25 16.57 3.87
CA ARG A 11 3.69 16.83 4.03
C ARG A 11 4.49 16.45 2.79
N ALA A 12 3.89 15.66 1.91
CA ALA A 12 4.44 15.24 0.63
C ALA A 12 3.29 14.71 -0.22
N PRO A 13 3.47 14.58 -1.54
CA PRO A 13 2.44 13.94 -2.36
C PRO A 13 2.14 12.54 -1.83
N ILE A 14 0.86 12.19 -1.78
CA ILE A 14 0.40 10.93 -1.21
C ILE A 14 0.38 9.86 -2.30
N ALA A 15 0.87 8.66 -1.96
CA ALA A 15 0.73 7.48 -2.79
C ALA A 15 0.11 6.37 -1.94
N LEU A 16 -0.92 5.73 -2.46
CA LEU A 16 -1.59 4.61 -1.81
C LEU A 16 -1.23 3.34 -2.55
N ILE A 17 -0.66 2.38 -1.84
CA ILE A 17 -0.23 1.10 -2.41
C ILE A 17 -0.87 -0.01 -1.59
N THR A 18 -1.30 -1.08 -2.24
CA THR A 18 -1.89 -2.19 -1.53
C THR A 18 -1.30 -3.52 -1.97
N CYS A 19 -1.13 -4.43 -1.00
CA CYS A 19 -1.02 -5.84 -1.28
C CYS A 19 -2.39 -6.37 -1.68
N GLU A 20 -2.45 -7.51 -2.37
CA GLU A 20 -3.73 -8.03 -2.89
C GLU A 20 -4.77 -8.26 -1.81
N ALA A 21 -4.37 -8.81 -0.66
CA ALA A 21 -5.32 -9.09 0.40
C ALA A 21 -5.92 -7.83 1.02
N GLY A 22 -5.29 -6.68 0.85
CA GLY A 22 -5.80 -5.42 1.37
C GLY A 22 -6.56 -4.58 0.33
N ARG A 23 -6.68 -5.06 -0.90
CA ARG A 23 -7.17 -4.24 -2.02
C ARG A 23 -8.58 -3.71 -1.80
N SER A 24 -9.48 -4.53 -1.30
CA SER A 24 -10.87 -4.11 -1.09
C SER A 24 -10.96 -2.92 -0.13
N PHE A 25 -10.25 -2.99 0.99
CA PHE A 25 -10.22 -1.90 1.96
C PHE A 25 -9.48 -0.67 1.38
N ALA A 26 -8.34 -0.91 0.75
CA ALA A 26 -7.54 0.17 0.16
C ALA A 26 -8.32 0.94 -0.90
N GLN A 27 -9.10 0.24 -1.72
CA GLN A 27 -9.90 0.88 -2.74
C GLN A 27 -10.97 1.79 -2.11
N ARG A 28 -11.59 1.37 -1.01
CA ARG A 28 -12.56 2.21 -0.31
C ARG A 28 -11.91 3.47 0.27
N VAL A 29 -10.71 3.33 0.80
CA VAL A 29 -9.96 4.49 1.30
C VAL A 29 -9.60 5.43 0.15
N ALA A 30 -9.08 4.87 -0.96
CA ALA A 30 -8.73 5.65 -2.13
C ALA A 30 -9.93 6.43 -2.67
N ASP A 31 -11.07 5.77 -2.78
CA ASP A 31 -12.31 6.42 -3.24
C ASP A 31 -12.73 7.54 -2.29
N SER A 32 -12.66 7.30 -0.99
CA SER A 32 -13.01 8.29 0.02
C SER A 32 -12.10 9.51 -0.02
N MET A 33 -10.82 9.31 -0.30
CA MET A 33 -9.84 10.39 -0.38
C MET A 33 -9.77 11.03 -1.76
N ASN A 34 -10.44 10.43 -2.74
CA ASN A 34 -10.33 10.83 -4.14
C ASN A 34 -8.87 10.80 -4.63
N VAL A 35 -8.16 9.77 -4.23
CA VAL A 35 -6.77 9.51 -4.64
C VAL A 35 -6.74 8.11 -5.26
N PRO A 36 -6.19 7.95 -6.46
CA PRO A 36 -6.13 6.61 -7.06
C PRO A 36 -5.10 5.73 -6.35
N LEU A 37 -5.34 4.43 -6.35
CA LEU A 37 -4.31 3.48 -5.93
C LEU A 37 -3.18 3.50 -6.95
N ALA A 38 -1.95 3.58 -6.46
CA ALA A 38 -0.79 3.47 -7.32
C ALA A 38 -0.68 2.04 -7.84
N PRO A 39 -0.33 1.85 -9.12
CA PRO A 39 -0.23 0.50 -9.68
C PRO A 39 0.92 -0.27 -9.05
N SER A 40 0.65 -1.51 -8.68
CA SER A 40 1.63 -2.43 -8.13
C SER A 40 1.26 -3.85 -8.52
N VAL A 41 2.25 -4.73 -8.48
CA VAL A 41 2.06 -6.15 -8.82
C VAL A 41 2.62 -7.00 -7.70
N GLU A 42 1.76 -7.85 -7.14
CA GLU A 42 2.14 -8.87 -6.19
C GLU A 42 2.25 -10.19 -6.93
N SER A 43 3.38 -10.86 -6.80
CA SER A 43 3.63 -12.13 -7.48
C SER A 43 4.08 -13.18 -6.48
N TRP A 44 3.69 -14.43 -6.73
CA TRP A 44 4.09 -15.57 -5.94
C TRP A 44 4.66 -16.64 -6.86
N PHE A 45 5.84 -17.13 -6.51
CA PHE A 45 6.51 -18.17 -7.30
C PHE A 45 6.17 -19.56 -6.77
N ALA A 46 6.38 -20.57 -7.59
CA ALA A 46 6.06 -21.96 -7.25
C ALA A 46 6.79 -22.43 -5.98
N CYS A 47 7.98 -21.88 -5.71
CA CYS A 47 8.73 -22.21 -4.49
C CYS A 47 8.17 -21.56 -3.22
N GLY A 48 7.09 -20.74 -3.32
CA GLY A 48 6.49 -20.05 -2.20
C GLY A 48 7.04 -18.66 -1.95
N GLU A 49 8.01 -18.22 -2.71
CA GLU A 49 8.60 -16.89 -2.58
C GLU A 49 7.69 -15.84 -3.18
N GLY A 50 7.59 -14.69 -2.53
CA GLY A 50 6.78 -13.58 -2.99
C GLY A 50 7.61 -12.43 -3.53
N LYS A 51 6.96 -11.59 -4.32
CA LYS A 51 7.58 -10.39 -4.88
C LYS A 51 6.53 -9.28 -4.96
N MET A 52 6.93 -8.07 -4.61
CA MET A 52 6.11 -6.88 -4.79
C MET A 52 6.84 -5.90 -5.69
N GLU A 53 6.15 -5.43 -6.71
CA GLU A 53 6.69 -4.47 -7.66
C GLU A 53 5.79 -3.25 -7.71
N ILE A 54 6.35 -2.07 -7.49
CA ILE A 54 5.62 -0.80 -7.58
C ILE A 54 5.87 -0.23 -8.97
N LEU A 55 4.79 0.00 -9.72
CA LEU A 55 4.87 0.43 -11.10
C LEU A 55 4.75 1.95 -11.26
N ALA A 56 4.58 2.67 -10.15
CA ALA A 56 4.49 4.12 -10.16
C ALA A 56 5.77 4.73 -9.59
N ASN A 57 6.05 5.97 -9.94
CA ASN A 57 7.13 6.71 -9.33
C ASN A 57 6.66 7.25 -7.98
N VAL A 58 7.21 6.72 -6.89
CA VAL A 58 6.86 7.15 -5.53
C VAL A 58 7.98 7.91 -4.85
N ARG A 59 9.00 8.31 -5.60
CA ARG A 59 10.11 9.07 -5.06
C ARG A 59 9.61 10.37 -4.41
N GLY A 60 10.01 10.58 -3.17
CA GLY A 60 9.61 11.77 -2.43
C GLY A 60 8.17 11.78 -1.95
N HIS A 61 7.42 10.68 -2.15
CA HIS A 61 6.02 10.59 -1.75
C HIS A 61 5.88 10.14 -0.31
N ASP A 62 4.73 10.48 0.26
CA ASP A 62 4.25 9.94 1.53
C ASP A 62 3.43 8.70 1.18
N VAL A 63 4.03 7.52 1.36
CA VAL A 63 3.47 6.24 0.90
C VAL A 63 2.73 5.56 2.04
N TYR A 64 1.48 5.18 1.78
CA TYR A 64 0.65 4.39 2.68
C TYR A 64 0.44 3.03 2.06
N ILE A 65 0.77 1.98 2.81
CA ILE A 65 0.70 0.59 2.33
C ILE A 65 -0.37 -0.15 3.08
N PHE A 66 -1.26 -0.79 2.33
CA PHE A 66 -2.40 -1.54 2.87
C PHE A 66 -2.16 -3.04 2.74
N GLN A 67 -2.47 -3.76 3.80
CA GLN A 67 -2.44 -5.21 3.80
C GLN A 67 -3.41 -5.75 4.84
N SER A 68 -4.06 -6.85 4.51
CA SER A 68 -4.86 -7.62 5.45
C SER A 68 -4.13 -8.93 5.74
N THR A 69 -3.85 -9.18 7.01
CA THR A 69 -3.19 -10.42 7.42
C THR A 69 -4.18 -11.51 7.78
N VAL A 70 -5.46 -11.16 7.88
CA VAL A 70 -6.52 -12.12 8.23
C VAL A 70 -7.38 -12.39 7.00
N GLY A 71 -8.10 -13.49 7.05
CA GLY A 71 -8.96 -13.91 5.96
C GLY A 71 -8.35 -15.11 5.24
N ASN A 72 -9.19 -15.79 4.51
CA ASN A 72 -8.82 -17.04 3.84
C ASN A 72 -9.38 -17.08 2.43
N GLN A 73 -9.36 -15.95 1.76
CA GLN A 73 -9.86 -15.84 0.39
C GLN A 73 -8.93 -16.53 -0.62
N ASP A 74 -7.70 -16.78 -0.22
CA ASP A 74 -6.71 -17.43 -1.05
C ASP A 74 -5.93 -18.45 -0.22
N GLU A 75 -4.91 -19.06 -0.82
CA GLU A 75 -4.08 -20.07 -0.17
C GLU A 75 -2.95 -19.48 0.67
N ARG A 76 -2.92 -18.16 0.82
CA ARG A 76 -1.83 -17.51 1.53
C ARG A 76 -2.10 -17.51 3.03
N SER A 77 -1.07 -17.84 3.80
CA SER A 77 -1.13 -17.81 5.25
C SER A 77 -1.00 -16.38 5.78
N VAL A 78 -1.27 -16.20 7.06
CA VAL A 78 -1.00 -14.94 7.76
C VAL A 78 0.46 -14.54 7.61
N TYR A 79 1.36 -15.52 7.70
CA TYR A 79 2.80 -15.27 7.59
C TYR A 79 3.19 -14.85 6.17
N ASP A 80 2.61 -15.48 5.15
CA ASP A 80 2.82 -15.08 3.76
C ASP A 80 2.43 -13.62 3.56
N ARG A 81 1.28 -13.25 4.08
CA ARG A 81 0.77 -11.88 3.93
C ARG A 81 1.61 -10.87 4.69
N PHE A 82 2.10 -11.26 5.86
CA PHE A 82 3.01 -10.40 6.62
C PHE A 82 4.31 -10.18 5.86
N VAL A 83 4.88 -11.24 5.31
CA VAL A 83 6.11 -11.15 4.52
C VAL A 83 5.88 -10.30 3.27
N MET A 84 4.72 -10.43 2.63
CA MET A 84 4.41 -9.59 1.47
C MET A 84 4.34 -8.12 1.85
N LEU A 85 3.81 -7.80 3.03
CA LEU A 85 3.83 -6.42 3.54
C LEU A 85 5.26 -5.91 3.67
N LEU A 86 6.18 -6.74 4.18
CA LEU A 86 7.59 -6.37 4.28
C LEU A 86 8.22 -6.14 2.90
N HIS A 87 7.86 -6.94 1.92
CA HIS A 87 8.31 -6.74 0.54
C HIS A 87 7.82 -5.39 -0.01
N ALA A 88 6.57 -5.03 0.29
CA ALA A 88 6.02 -3.76 -0.15
C ALA A 88 6.76 -2.58 0.50
N VAL A 89 7.06 -2.67 1.79
CA VAL A 89 7.84 -1.66 2.51
C VAL A 89 9.22 -1.51 1.90
N GLU A 90 9.89 -2.63 1.63
CA GLU A 90 11.21 -2.61 1.02
C GLU A 90 11.17 -1.99 -0.38
N ALA A 91 10.18 -2.36 -1.19
CA ALA A 91 10.03 -1.79 -2.52
C ALA A 91 9.85 -0.27 -2.48
N ALA A 92 9.04 0.23 -1.55
CA ALA A 92 8.83 1.66 -1.37
C ALA A 92 10.12 2.36 -0.91
N ALA A 93 10.83 1.75 0.03
CA ALA A 93 12.09 2.31 0.55
C ALA A 93 13.15 2.37 -0.55
N LEU A 94 13.29 1.32 -1.34
CA LEU A 94 14.25 1.28 -2.44
C LEU A 94 13.85 2.22 -3.58
N SER A 95 12.60 2.65 -3.63
CA SER A 95 12.11 3.62 -4.60
C SER A 95 12.18 5.06 -4.09
N ASP A 96 12.89 5.28 -2.99
CA ASP A 96 13.12 6.59 -2.38
C ASP A 96 11.84 7.29 -1.93
N ALA A 97 10.87 6.56 -1.40
CA ALA A 97 9.72 7.16 -0.73
C ALA A 97 10.21 8.04 0.43
N GLN A 98 9.56 9.18 0.63
CA GLN A 98 9.95 10.11 1.70
C GLN A 98 9.48 9.60 3.06
N TYR A 99 8.25 9.10 3.11
CA TYR A 99 7.64 8.52 4.31
C TYR A 99 6.93 7.24 3.94
N ILE A 100 6.95 6.26 4.84
CA ILE A 100 6.26 4.99 4.62
C ILE A 100 5.47 4.67 5.88
N THR A 101 4.17 4.47 5.71
CA THR A 101 3.25 4.09 6.79
C THR A 101 2.49 2.83 6.38
N VAL A 102 2.39 1.88 7.28
CA VAL A 102 1.63 0.66 7.05
C VAL A 102 0.44 0.58 7.99
#